data_8368e5c9916cd866e3db874ecfc72a36
#
_entry.id   8368e5c9916cd866e3db874ecfc72a36
#
_cell.length_a   1.000
_cell.length_b   1.000
_cell.length_c   1.000
_cell.angle_alpha   90.00
_cell.angle_beta   90.00
_cell.angle_gamma   90.00
#
_symmetry.space_group_name_H-M   'P 1'
#
loop_
_entity.id
_entity.type
_entity.pdbx_description
1 polymer ?
#
loop_
_entity_poly.entity_id
_entity_poly.type
_entity_poly.pdbx_seq_one_letter_code
_entity_poly.pdbx_strand_id
1 'polypeptide(L)'
;MDIILRAATTDDTDFLYRLHRAAMQEYVVQAWGQWDEAWQSHHFQQHFDPAACQIIVLHAQDIGVISVVRQVTDIFLSNIELLPTYQGQGIGTQLIKALVDEAHRKRVPMTLQVLKVNPARRLYERLGFSISGETATHYQMTATLSVTT
;
A
#
# COMPACT_ATOMS: atom_id res chain seq x y z
N MET A 1 12.92 13.35 4.82
CA MET A 1 11.91 13.12 5.90
C MET A 1 12.33 11.89 6.69
N ASP A 2 12.27 12.01 7.98
CA ASP A 2 12.65 10.92 8.88
C ASP A 2 11.46 9.99 9.13
N ILE A 3 11.22 9.11 8.17
CA ILE A 3 10.14 8.13 8.25
C ILE A 3 10.64 6.91 9.02
N ILE A 4 9.88 6.50 10.02
CA ILE A 4 10.16 5.30 10.81
C ILE A 4 9.05 4.30 10.57
N LEU A 5 9.42 3.03 10.44
CA LEU A 5 8.45 1.93 10.36
C LEU A 5 8.54 1.14 11.67
N ARG A 6 7.41 0.93 12.32
CA ARG A 6 7.34 0.08 13.51
C ARG A 6 6.36 -1.07 13.29
N ALA A 7 6.59 -2.19 13.95
CA ALA A 7 5.67 -3.32 13.87
C ALA A 7 4.30 -2.92 14.42
N ALA A 8 3.25 -3.29 13.72
CA ALA A 8 1.88 -3.12 14.22
C ALA A 8 1.57 -4.19 15.27
N THR A 9 0.70 -3.84 16.20
CA THR A 9 0.19 -4.76 17.22
C THR A 9 -1.33 -4.75 17.22
N THR A 10 -1.95 -5.62 18.02
CA THR A 10 -3.40 -5.65 18.17
C THR A 10 -3.96 -4.32 18.71
N ASP A 11 -3.15 -3.56 19.42
CA ASP A 11 -3.55 -2.24 19.95
C ASP A 11 -3.74 -1.21 18.82
N ASP A 12 -3.22 -1.47 17.62
CA ASP A 12 -3.32 -0.58 16.48
C ASP A 12 -4.59 -0.81 15.65
N THR A 13 -5.43 -1.78 16.00
CA THR A 13 -6.58 -2.19 15.18
C THR A 13 -7.54 -1.02 14.89
N ASP A 14 -7.89 -0.24 15.90
CA ASP A 14 -8.81 0.89 15.72
C ASP A 14 -8.22 1.98 14.83
N PHE A 15 -6.94 2.31 15.03
CA PHE A 15 -6.24 3.26 14.17
C PHE A 15 -6.22 2.78 12.72
N LEU A 16 -5.89 1.51 12.52
CA LEU A 16 -5.75 0.95 11.17
C LEU A 16 -7.08 0.88 10.44
N TYR A 17 -8.18 0.57 11.15
CA TYR A 17 -9.49 0.60 10.53
C TYR A 17 -9.90 2.03 10.12
N ARG A 18 -9.70 3.01 11.02
CA ARG A 18 -10.00 4.42 10.71
C ARG A 18 -9.16 4.93 9.56
N LEU A 19 -7.89 4.55 9.52
CA LEU A 19 -6.98 4.88 8.42
C LEU A 19 -7.47 4.29 7.11
N HIS A 20 -7.81 3.01 7.10
CA HIS A 20 -8.32 2.33 5.90
C HIS A 20 -9.57 3.01 5.38
N ARG A 21 -10.52 3.31 6.26
CA ARG A 21 -11.74 4.02 5.89
C ARG A 21 -11.41 5.41 5.31
N ALA A 22 -10.58 6.19 5.97
CA ALA A 22 -10.23 7.54 5.52
C ALA A 22 -9.51 7.53 4.17
N ALA A 23 -8.64 6.54 3.93
CA ALA A 23 -7.85 6.47 2.71
C ALA A 23 -8.63 5.88 1.52
N MET A 24 -9.56 4.98 1.78
CA MET A 24 -10.13 4.13 0.73
C MET A 24 -11.63 4.32 0.47
N GLN A 25 -12.37 4.98 1.38
CA GLN A 25 -13.83 5.06 1.27
C GLN A 25 -14.28 5.62 -0.06
N GLU A 26 -13.68 6.71 -0.52
CA GLU A 26 -14.03 7.33 -1.79
C GLU A 26 -13.86 6.37 -2.97
N TYR A 27 -12.74 5.66 -3.00
CA TYR A 27 -12.42 4.74 -4.11
C TYR A 27 -13.31 3.49 -4.07
N VAL A 28 -13.62 2.99 -2.89
CA VAL A 28 -14.55 1.88 -2.74
C VAL A 28 -15.95 2.25 -3.22
N VAL A 29 -16.42 3.45 -2.88
CA VAL A 29 -17.71 3.97 -3.37
C VAL A 29 -17.72 4.09 -4.89
N GLN A 30 -16.63 4.58 -5.50
CA GLN A 30 -16.53 4.66 -6.96
C GLN A 30 -16.53 3.28 -7.62
N ALA A 31 -15.91 2.28 -7.01
CA ALA A 31 -15.78 0.94 -7.60
C ALA A 31 -17.03 0.09 -7.41
N TRP A 32 -17.69 0.18 -6.24
CA TRP A 32 -18.80 -0.70 -5.86
C TRP A 32 -20.09 0.03 -5.51
N GLY A 33 -20.11 1.35 -5.54
CA GLY A 33 -21.32 2.17 -5.36
C GLY A 33 -21.61 2.58 -3.94
N GLN A 34 -21.05 1.92 -2.92
CA GLN A 34 -21.32 2.27 -1.52
C GLN A 34 -20.22 1.73 -0.59
N TRP A 35 -20.18 2.32 0.60
CA TRP A 35 -19.40 1.82 1.73
C TRP A 35 -20.36 1.25 2.76
N ASP A 36 -20.42 -0.07 2.87
CA ASP A 36 -21.20 -0.74 3.91
C ASP A 36 -20.36 -0.85 5.18
N GLU A 37 -20.64 -0.01 6.16
CA GLU A 37 -19.84 0.09 7.38
C GLU A 37 -19.79 -1.23 8.15
N ALA A 38 -20.91 -1.90 8.29
CA ALA A 38 -20.97 -3.16 9.04
C ALA A 38 -20.16 -4.25 8.33
N TRP A 39 -20.27 -4.35 7.01
CA TRP A 39 -19.52 -5.33 6.24
C TRP A 39 -18.03 -5.00 6.24
N GLN A 40 -17.67 -3.74 6.03
CA GLN A 40 -16.27 -3.31 5.98
C GLN A 40 -15.57 -3.55 7.33
N SER A 41 -16.21 -3.19 8.43
CA SER A 41 -15.67 -3.38 9.77
C SER A 41 -15.47 -4.85 10.07
N HIS A 42 -16.47 -5.68 9.77
CA HIS A 42 -16.42 -7.11 10.02
C HIS A 42 -15.33 -7.78 9.16
N HIS A 43 -15.27 -7.43 7.87
CA HIS A 43 -14.26 -7.94 6.96
C HIS A 43 -12.85 -7.58 7.43
N PHE A 44 -12.65 -6.33 7.84
CA PHE A 44 -11.37 -5.87 8.35
C PHE A 44 -10.94 -6.65 9.59
N GLN A 45 -11.85 -6.83 10.55
CA GLN A 45 -11.55 -7.56 11.78
C GLN A 45 -11.16 -9.02 11.52
N GLN A 46 -11.80 -9.65 10.54
CA GLN A 46 -11.51 -11.04 10.19
C GLN A 46 -10.19 -11.21 9.42
N HIS A 47 -9.81 -10.22 8.62
CA HIS A 47 -8.67 -10.35 7.70
C HIS A 47 -7.44 -9.53 8.14
N PHE A 48 -7.58 -8.74 9.20
CA PHE A 48 -6.47 -7.94 9.70
C PHE A 48 -5.47 -8.83 10.44
N ASP A 49 -4.23 -8.77 9.98
CA ASP A 49 -3.10 -9.45 10.61
C ASP A 49 -2.02 -8.41 10.98
N PRO A 50 -1.92 -8.04 12.27
CA PRO A 50 -0.91 -7.06 12.67
C PRO A 50 0.52 -7.50 12.38
N ALA A 51 0.79 -8.81 12.38
CA ALA A 51 2.12 -9.32 12.10
C ALA A 51 2.57 -9.05 10.65
N ALA A 52 1.61 -8.82 9.73
CA ALA A 52 1.89 -8.52 8.33
C ALA A 52 2.03 -7.02 8.05
N CYS A 53 1.86 -6.16 9.07
CA CYS A 53 1.78 -4.71 8.90
C CYS A 53 2.88 -3.99 9.67
N GLN A 54 3.32 -2.85 9.10
CA GLN A 54 4.15 -1.87 9.81
C GLN A 54 3.43 -0.54 9.80
N ILE A 55 3.47 0.16 10.95
CA ILE A 55 2.92 1.50 11.07
C ILE A 55 3.97 2.49 10.55
N ILE A 56 3.53 3.42 9.71
CA ILE A 56 4.39 4.51 9.22
C ILE A 56 4.32 5.63 10.25
N VAL A 57 5.47 6.01 10.78
CA VAL A 57 5.60 7.04 11.82
C VAL A 57 6.39 8.21 11.28
N LEU A 58 5.88 9.41 11.46
CA LEU A 58 6.54 10.66 11.09
C LEU A 58 6.40 11.65 12.25
N HIS A 59 7.52 12.20 12.72
CA HIS A 59 7.53 13.15 13.85
C HIS A 59 6.78 12.60 15.07
N ALA A 60 7.05 11.34 15.43
CA ALA A 60 6.44 10.64 16.56
C ALA A 60 4.92 10.44 16.45
N GLN A 61 4.36 10.58 15.26
CA GLN A 61 2.93 10.36 15.01
C GLN A 61 2.72 9.20 14.05
N ASP A 62 1.70 8.39 14.33
CA ASP A 62 1.28 7.32 13.43
C ASP A 62 0.47 7.95 12.29
N ILE A 63 0.97 7.83 11.06
CA ILE A 63 0.39 8.50 9.89
C ILE A 63 -0.07 7.54 8.79
N GLY A 64 0.26 6.28 8.89
CA GLY A 64 -0.11 5.34 7.84
C GLY A 64 0.30 3.92 8.16
N VAL A 65 0.11 3.05 7.17
CA VAL A 65 0.45 1.63 7.26
C VAL A 65 1.08 1.18 5.95
N ILE A 66 2.01 0.23 6.05
CA ILE A 66 2.58 -0.45 4.90
C ILE A 66 2.66 -1.94 5.20
N SER A 67 2.27 -2.76 4.22
CA SER A 67 2.32 -4.22 4.31
C SER A 67 3.06 -4.75 3.10
N VAL A 68 4.15 -5.47 3.33
CA VAL A 68 5.03 -5.99 2.29
C VAL A 68 5.24 -7.48 2.52
N VAL A 69 5.06 -8.27 1.47
CA VAL A 69 5.36 -9.70 1.49
C VAL A 69 6.63 -9.93 0.68
N ARG A 70 7.69 -10.36 1.35
CA ARG A 70 8.98 -10.64 0.71
C ARG A 70 9.09 -12.14 0.45
N GLN A 71 9.06 -12.49 -0.84
CA GLN A 71 9.18 -13.87 -1.28
C GLN A 71 10.49 -14.06 -2.04
N VAL A 72 10.89 -15.31 -2.24
CA VAL A 72 12.10 -15.61 -3.01
C VAL A 72 11.97 -15.10 -4.46
N THR A 73 10.75 -15.13 -4.99
CA THR A 73 10.48 -14.79 -6.40
C THR A 73 10.16 -13.33 -6.63
N ASP A 74 9.71 -12.59 -5.61
CA ASP A 74 9.26 -11.20 -5.77
C ASP A 74 9.11 -10.50 -4.42
N ILE A 75 8.97 -9.18 -4.48
CA ILE A 75 8.50 -8.38 -3.35
C ILE A 75 7.10 -7.88 -3.72
N PHE A 76 6.11 -8.25 -2.91
CA PHE A 76 4.73 -7.84 -3.13
C PHE A 76 4.34 -6.75 -2.13
N LEU A 77 3.99 -5.56 -2.65
CA LEU A 77 3.40 -4.50 -1.83
C LEU A 77 1.91 -4.80 -1.67
N SER A 78 1.56 -5.37 -0.53
CA SER A 78 0.19 -5.79 -0.25
C SER A 78 -0.72 -4.59 0.03
N ASN A 79 -0.21 -3.58 0.74
CA ASN A 79 -0.98 -2.40 1.08
C ASN A 79 -0.06 -1.25 1.45
N ILE A 80 -0.47 -0.03 1.10
CA ILE A 80 0.10 1.22 1.61
C ILE A 80 -1.02 2.23 1.70
N GLU A 81 -1.22 2.79 2.89
CA GLU A 81 -2.25 3.80 3.14
C GLU A 81 -1.68 4.90 4.02
N LEU A 82 -2.03 6.14 3.71
CA LEU A 82 -1.64 7.32 4.49
C LEU A 82 -2.89 8.08 4.87
N LEU A 83 -2.88 8.68 6.07
CA LEU A 83 -3.92 9.64 6.43
C LEU A 83 -3.96 10.76 5.38
N PRO A 84 -5.17 11.26 5.01
CA PRO A 84 -5.31 12.22 3.92
C PRO A 84 -4.40 13.46 4.06
N THR A 85 -4.19 13.96 5.27
CA THR A 85 -3.32 15.12 5.52
C THR A 85 -1.85 14.87 5.17
N TYR A 86 -1.43 13.62 5.07
CA TYR A 86 -0.04 13.26 4.76
C TYR A 86 0.14 12.77 3.32
N GLN A 87 -0.94 12.71 2.56
CA GLN A 87 -0.86 12.36 1.14
C GLN A 87 -0.31 13.53 0.32
N GLY A 88 0.33 13.22 -0.81
CA GLY A 88 0.86 14.24 -1.71
C GLY A 88 2.14 14.93 -1.23
N GLN A 89 2.82 14.40 -0.23
CA GLN A 89 4.05 14.98 0.34
C GLN A 89 5.30 14.18 0.05
N GLY A 90 5.21 13.16 -0.79
CA GLY A 90 6.37 12.35 -1.16
C GLY A 90 6.69 11.19 -0.22
N ILE A 91 5.87 10.95 0.81
CA ILE A 91 6.10 9.87 1.78
C ILE A 91 5.98 8.52 1.10
N GLY A 92 4.87 8.29 0.37
CA GLY A 92 4.67 7.05 -0.38
C GLY A 92 5.76 6.82 -1.41
N THR A 93 6.16 7.87 -2.12
CA THR A 93 7.25 7.81 -3.10
C THR A 93 8.55 7.34 -2.45
N GLN A 94 8.90 7.92 -1.30
CA GLN A 94 10.13 7.54 -0.59
C GLN A 94 10.11 6.07 -0.19
N LEU A 95 8.99 5.59 0.36
CA LEU A 95 8.87 4.20 0.82
C LEU A 95 8.89 3.22 -0.35
N ILE A 96 8.18 3.52 -1.43
CA ILE A 96 8.11 2.64 -2.60
C ILE A 96 9.46 2.59 -3.31
N LYS A 97 10.16 3.73 -3.44
CA LYS A 97 11.52 3.74 -4.01
C LYS A 97 12.48 2.86 -3.21
N ALA A 98 12.39 2.89 -1.88
CA ALA A 98 13.23 2.05 -1.05
C ALA A 98 12.96 0.56 -1.32
N LEU A 99 11.70 0.19 -1.52
CA LEU A 99 11.33 -1.19 -1.86
C LEU A 99 11.78 -1.58 -3.26
N VAL A 100 11.68 -0.69 -4.23
CA VAL A 100 12.18 -0.93 -5.59
C VAL A 100 13.70 -1.15 -5.56
N ASP A 101 14.43 -0.34 -4.79
CA ASP A 101 15.86 -0.51 -4.62
C ASP A 101 16.20 -1.85 -3.96
N GLU A 102 15.43 -2.25 -2.95
CA GLU A 102 15.59 -3.56 -2.32
C GLU A 102 15.37 -4.69 -3.33
N ALA A 103 14.32 -4.61 -4.14
CA ALA A 103 14.02 -5.60 -5.17
C ALA A 103 15.16 -5.69 -6.20
N HIS A 104 15.70 -4.54 -6.61
CA HIS A 104 16.85 -4.50 -7.51
C HIS A 104 18.07 -5.20 -6.92
N ARG A 105 18.38 -4.94 -5.65
CA ARG A 105 19.51 -5.60 -4.98
C ARG A 105 19.33 -7.10 -4.89
N LYS A 106 18.09 -7.56 -4.70
CA LYS A 106 17.76 -8.99 -4.61
C LYS A 106 17.51 -9.62 -5.98
N ARG A 107 17.51 -8.82 -7.04
CA ARG A 107 17.25 -9.26 -8.42
C ARG A 107 15.90 -9.95 -8.57
N VAL A 108 14.88 -9.39 -7.96
CA VAL A 108 13.50 -9.85 -8.07
C VAL A 108 12.61 -8.70 -8.52
N PRO A 109 11.47 -8.98 -9.18
CA PRO A 109 10.49 -7.95 -9.50
C PRO A 109 9.75 -7.50 -8.24
N MET A 110 9.20 -6.30 -8.30
CA MET A 110 8.24 -5.80 -7.31
C MET A 110 6.85 -5.79 -7.93
N THR A 111 5.85 -6.28 -7.19
CA THR A 111 4.47 -6.38 -7.66
C THR A 111 3.51 -5.69 -6.69
N LEU A 112 2.38 -5.24 -7.21
CA LEU A 112 1.30 -4.66 -6.42
C LEU A 112 -0.03 -4.77 -7.15
N GLN A 113 -1.12 -4.47 -6.44
CA GLN A 113 -2.45 -4.27 -7.02
C GLN A 113 -2.97 -2.90 -6.64
N VAL A 114 -3.71 -2.26 -7.54
CA VAL A 114 -4.31 -0.95 -7.30
C VAL A 114 -5.72 -0.91 -7.90
N LEU A 115 -6.67 -0.31 -7.18
CA LEU A 115 -8.00 -0.06 -7.72
C LEU A 115 -7.91 0.80 -8.97
N LYS A 116 -8.67 0.44 -10.02
CA LYS A 116 -8.66 1.17 -11.29
C LYS A 116 -9.02 2.65 -11.14
N VAL A 117 -9.87 2.98 -10.14
CA VAL A 117 -10.29 4.36 -9.86
C VAL A 117 -9.29 5.13 -8.99
N ASN A 118 -8.28 4.46 -8.44
CA ASN A 118 -7.32 5.10 -7.56
C ASN A 118 -6.22 5.79 -8.39
N PRO A 119 -6.04 7.11 -8.26
CA PRO A 119 -5.02 7.85 -9.03
C PRO A 119 -3.59 7.48 -8.67
N ALA A 120 -3.35 6.73 -7.60
CA ALA A 120 -2.03 6.26 -7.21
C ALA A 120 -1.35 5.43 -8.32
N ARG A 121 -2.09 4.88 -9.27
CA ARG A 121 -1.53 4.20 -10.44
C ARG A 121 -0.48 5.07 -11.14
N ARG A 122 -0.74 6.38 -11.27
CA ARG A 122 0.19 7.31 -11.95
C ARG A 122 1.50 7.42 -11.19
N LEU A 123 1.46 7.41 -9.86
CA LEU A 123 2.66 7.39 -9.04
C LEU A 123 3.47 6.12 -9.30
N TYR A 124 2.81 4.97 -9.31
CA TYR A 124 3.48 3.71 -9.55
C TYR A 124 4.12 3.67 -10.95
N GLU A 125 3.41 4.16 -11.98
CA GLU A 125 3.97 4.24 -13.32
C GLU A 125 5.24 5.10 -13.36
N ARG A 126 5.25 6.23 -12.67
CA ARG A 126 6.44 7.09 -12.57
C ARG A 126 7.61 6.41 -11.86
N LEU A 127 7.34 5.44 -11.00
CA LEU A 127 8.36 4.70 -10.26
C LEU A 127 8.82 3.42 -10.98
N GLY A 128 8.37 3.22 -12.22
CA GLY A 128 8.82 2.10 -13.04
C GLY A 128 7.88 0.90 -13.09
N PHE A 129 6.68 1.02 -12.53
CA PHE A 129 5.67 -0.04 -12.64
C PHE A 129 4.91 0.06 -13.95
N SER A 130 4.55 -1.09 -14.50
CA SER A 130 3.65 -1.19 -15.65
C SER A 130 2.54 -2.19 -15.34
N ILE A 131 1.41 -2.03 -16.03
CA ILE A 131 0.28 -2.94 -15.86
C ILE A 131 0.67 -4.31 -16.41
N SER A 132 0.60 -5.33 -15.56
CA SER A 132 0.91 -6.72 -15.91
C SER A 132 -0.33 -7.61 -15.96
N GLY A 133 -1.47 -7.13 -15.48
CA GLY A 133 -2.73 -7.84 -15.50
C GLY A 133 -3.84 -6.97 -14.95
N GLU A 134 -5.07 -7.46 -15.03
CA GLU A 134 -6.21 -6.74 -14.48
C GLU A 134 -7.35 -7.67 -14.12
N THR A 135 -8.15 -7.22 -13.16
CA THR A 135 -9.44 -7.80 -12.81
C THR A 135 -10.53 -6.78 -13.17
N ALA A 136 -11.77 -7.06 -12.81
CA ALA A 136 -12.87 -6.10 -13.01
C ALA A 136 -12.62 -4.77 -12.30
N THR A 137 -11.96 -4.79 -11.14
CA THR A 137 -11.81 -3.62 -10.26
C THR A 137 -10.37 -3.16 -10.05
N HIS A 138 -9.37 -4.00 -10.33
CA HIS A 138 -7.96 -3.72 -10.02
C HIS A 138 -7.05 -3.88 -11.24
N TYR A 139 -5.97 -3.11 -11.26
CA TYR A 139 -4.80 -3.42 -12.08
C TYR A 139 -3.77 -4.14 -11.22
N GLN A 140 -3.14 -5.16 -11.79
CA GLN A 140 -1.90 -5.73 -11.27
C GLN A 140 -0.75 -4.99 -11.95
N MET A 141 0.24 -4.57 -11.16
CA MET A 141 1.37 -3.82 -11.69
C MET A 141 2.68 -4.45 -11.25
N THR A 142 3.66 -4.37 -12.12
CA THR A 142 4.98 -4.95 -11.88
C THR A 142 6.06 -3.96 -12.25
N ALA A 143 7.04 -3.81 -11.36
CA ALA A 143 8.30 -3.15 -11.67
C ALA A 143 9.35 -4.25 -11.83
N THR A 144 9.80 -4.46 -13.06
CA THR A 144 10.84 -5.43 -13.36
C THR A 144 12.21 -4.79 -13.23
N LEU A 145 13.24 -5.64 -13.08
CA LEU A 145 14.62 -5.17 -13.14
C LEU A 145 14.84 -4.48 -14.48
N SER A 146 15.24 -3.22 -14.43
CA SER A 146 15.73 -2.59 -15.65
C SER A 146 17.04 -3.25 -16.02
N VAL A 147 17.10 -3.80 -17.24
CA VAL A 147 18.35 -4.25 -17.81
C VAL A 147 19.10 -2.98 -18.20
N THR A 148 19.86 -2.44 -17.28
CA THR A 148 20.83 -1.40 -17.63
C THR A 148 22.07 -2.10 -18.16
N THR A 149 22.25 -1.92 -19.41
CA THR A 149 23.54 -2.19 -20.01
C THR A 149 24.46 -1.02 -19.72
#